data_ce338e4db5699d5b154762704c0ca817
#
_entry.id   ce338e4db5699d5b154762704c0ca817
#
_cell.length_a   1.000
_cell.length_b   1.000
_cell.length_c   1.000
_cell.angle_alpha   90.00
_cell.angle_beta   90.00
_cell.angle_gamma   90.00
#
_symmetry.space_group_name_H-M   'P 1'
#
loop_
_entity.id
_entity.type
_entity.pdbx_description
1 polymer ?
#
loop_
_entity_poly.entity_id
_entity_poly.type
_entity_poly.pdbx_seq_one_letter_code
_entity_poly.pdbx_strand_id
1 'polypeptide(L)'
;MQPYKPTRYNQQLIQWKSTTTNMLKGQIAGMSSKGKGELLSQLKGYVNFNQAGDAWQAIWKFPRHGIFWFKGVGKGYTIVDGRVVRAVMRGSTLYFIDKAFVRQPHDWMNAVFHQQVPKLADIMGEYWADRLVAQGIPK
;
A
#
# COMPACT_ATOMS: atom_id res chain seq x y z
N MET A 1 11.43 4.37 -38.55
CA MET A 1 10.26 4.39 -37.68
C MET A 1 10.69 4.48 -36.23
N GLN A 2 10.27 5.51 -35.53
CA GLN A 2 10.63 5.63 -34.14
C GLN A 2 9.85 4.59 -33.33
N PRO A 3 10.50 3.94 -32.35
CA PRO A 3 9.77 3.02 -31.47
C PRO A 3 8.74 3.78 -30.66
N TYR A 4 7.63 3.13 -30.37
CA TYR A 4 6.61 3.68 -29.49
C TYR A 4 7.20 4.01 -28.14
N LYS A 5 7.05 5.27 -27.71
CA LYS A 5 7.50 5.72 -26.38
C LYS A 5 6.28 6.10 -25.54
N PRO A 6 5.94 5.33 -24.55
CA PRO A 6 4.75 5.59 -23.74
C PRO A 6 5.01 6.67 -22.68
N THR A 7 5.53 7.82 -23.09
CA THR A 7 5.89 8.91 -22.15
C THR A 7 4.68 9.40 -21.39
N ARG A 8 3.54 9.57 -22.06
CA ARG A 8 2.31 9.99 -21.42
C ARG A 8 1.83 8.94 -20.40
N TYR A 9 1.85 7.68 -20.82
CA TYR A 9 1.47 6.57 -19.93
C TYR A 9 2.38 6.52 -18.70
N ASN A 10 3.67 6.62 -18.88
CA ASN A 10 4.63 6.61 -17.77
C ASN A 10 4.39 7.76 -16.81
N GLN A 11 4.14 8.96 -17.34
CA GLN A 11 3.83 10.13 -16.52
C GLN A 11 2.54 9.95 -15.75
N GLN A 12 1.50 9.43 -16.39
CA GLN A 12 0.22 9.16 -15.76
C GLN A 12 0.37 8.14 -14.63
N LEU A 13 1.16 7.10 -14.85
CA LEU A 13 1.38 6.06 -13.85
C LEU A 13 2.20 6.57 -12.67
N ILE A 14 3.24 7.36 -12.94
CA ILE A 14 4.04 7.99 -11.88
C ILE A 14 3.16 8.93 -11.04
N GLN A 15 2.31 9.71 -11.69
CA GLN A 15 1.39 10.61 -11.00
C GLN A 15 0.35 9.84 -10.20
N TRP A 16 -0.21 8.77 -10.76
CA TRP A 16 -1.14 7.89 -10.08
C TRP A 16 -0.49 7.28 -8.82
N LYS A 17 0.74 6.80 -8.94
CA LYS A 17 1.51 6.25 -7.80
C LYS A 17 1.71 7.31 -6.72
N SER A 18 2.07 8.53 -7.10
CA SER A 18 2.30 9.62 -6.14
C SER A 18 1.00 10.01 -5.43
N THR A 19 -0.10 10.12 -6.17
CA THR A 19 -1.41 10.41 -5.59
C THR A 19 -1.84 9.31 -4.63
N THR A 20 -1.67 8.05 -5.02
CA THR A 20 -2.00 6.90 -4.18
C THR A 20 -1.14 6.89 -2.92
N THR A 21 0.15 7.18 -3.02
CA THR A 21 1.05 7.28 -1.87
C THR A 21 0.58 8.36 -0.90
N ASN A 22 0.20 9.53 -1.40
CA ASN A 22 -0.30 10.61 -0.56
C ASN A 22 -1.62 10.24 0.13
N MET A 23 -2.49 9.51 -0.54
CA MET A 23 -3.73 9.02 0.06
C MET A 23 -3.46 7.99 1.16
N LEU A 24 -2.51 7.09 0.94
CA LEU A 24 -2.07 6.12 1.96
C LEU A 24 -1.50 6.85 3.18
N LYS A 25 -0.65 7.84 2.97
CA LYS A 25 -0.11 8.66 4.06
C LYS A 25 -1.19 9.41 4.82
N GLY A 26 -2.23 9.88 4.12
CA GLY A 26 -3.37 10.52 4.76
C GLY A 26 -4.12 9.59 5.70
N GLN A 27 -4.32 8.33 5.29
CA GLN A 27 -4.94 7.32 6.14
C GLN A 27 -4.08 7.01 7.38
N ILE A 28 -2.77 6.88 7.19
CA ILE A 28 -1.84 6.64 8.29
C ILE A 28 -1.83 7.81 9.27
N ALA A 29 -1.83 9.03 8.77
CA ALA A 29 -1.82 10.24 9.60
C ALA A 29 -3.05 10.34 10.50
N GLY A 30 -4.20 9.76 10.07
CA GLY A 30 -5.42 9.71 10.88
C GLY A 30 -5.41 8.65 11.97
N MET A 31 -4.38 7.81 12.04
CA MET A 31 -4.31 6.75 13.04
C MET A 31 -3.76 7.28 14.37
N SER A 32 -4.31 6.76 15.48
CA SER A 32 -3.87 7.11 16.83
C SER A 32 -2.93 6.05 17.39
N SER A 33 -1.79 5.81 16.72
CA SER A 33 -0.84 4.77 17.10
C SER A 33 0.56 5.32 17.27
N LYS A 34 1.31 4.74 18.22
CA LYS A 34 2.74 4.97 18.30
C LYS A 34 3.41 4.36 17.07
N GLY A 35 4.44 5.02 16.56
CA GLY A 35 5.16 4.53 15.38
C GLY A 35 4.56 4.92 14.04
N LYS A 36 3.43 5.62 14.02
CA LYS A 36 2.87 6.10 12.74
C LYS A 36 3.82 7.06 12.02
N GLY A 37 4.62 7.83 12.77
CA GLY A 37 5.61 8.72 12.19
C GLY A 37 6.68 7.96 11.39
N GLU A 38 7.13 6.82 11.89
CA GLU A 38 8.05 5.96 11.16
C GLU A 38 7.40 5.38 9.91
N LEU A 39 6.17 4.90 10.00
CA LEU A 39 5.44 4.41 8.84
C LEU A 39 5.24 5.50 7.80
N LEU A 40 4.87 6.72 8.22
CA LEU A 40 4.73 7.86 7.33
C LEU A 40 6.04 8.21 6.62
N SER A 41 7.16 8.23 7.35
CA SER A 41 8.45 8.62 6.78
C SER A 41 9.04 7.55 5.89
N GLN A 42 8.77 6.26 6.16
CA GLN A 42 9.36 5.15 5.44
C GLN A 42 8.46 4.57 4.34
N LEU A 43 7.19 4.96 4.29
CA LEU A 43 6.32 4.55 3.20
C LEU A 43 6.76 5.24 1.92
N LYS A 44 7.18 4.44 0.94
CA LYS A 44 7.65 4.94 -0.36
C LYS A 44 7.05 4.11 -1.47
N GLY A 45 6.63 4.79 -2.54
CA GLY A 45 6.13 4.16 -3.74
C GLY A 45 7.16 4.24 -4.86
N TYR A 46 7.26 3.19 -5.64
CA TYR A 46 8.18 3.08 -6.77
C TYR A 46 7.44 2.56 -7.99
N VAL A 47 7.88 3.01 -9.15
CA VAL A 47 7.41 2.47 -10.43
C VAL A 47 8.60 1.81 -11.09
N ASN A 48 8.44 0.56 -11.50
CA ASN A 48 9.44 -0.19 -12.23
C ASN A 48 9.10 -0.20 -13.73
N PHE A 49 10.14 -0.13 -14.55
CA PHE A 49 10.04 -0.08 -15.99
C PHE A 49 10.63 -1.36 -16.59
N ASN A 50 10.03 -1.86 -17.67
CA ASN A 50 10.56 -3.00 -18.37
C ASN A 50 11.72 -2.56 -19.30
N GLN A 51 12.29 -3.51 -20.05
CA GLN A 51 13.40 -3.23 -20.96
C GLN A 51 13.03 -2.26 -22.09
N ALA A 52 11.76 -2.23 -22.47
CA ALA A 52 11.26 -1.30 -23.49
C ALA A 52 11.03 0.11 -22.95
N GLY A 53 11.19 0.32 -21.65
CA GLY A 53 10.96 1.61 -21.01
C GLY A 53 9.51 1.85 -20.56
N ASP A 54 8.67 0.83 -20.64
CA ASP A 54 7.27 0.93 -20.22
C ASP A 54 7.13 0.65 -18.72
N ALA A 55 6.36 1.46 -18.02
CA ALA A 55 6.01 1.18 -16.64
C ALA A 55 5.14 -0.08 -16.56
N TRP A 56 5.52 -1.03 -15.73
CA TRP A 56 4.82 -2.31 -15.64
C TRP A 56 4.46 -2.72 -14.22
N GLN A 57 5.03 -2.07 -13.22
CA GLN A 57 4.81 -2.44 -11.83
C GLN A 57 4.90 -1.21 -10.94
N ALA A 58 3.97 -1.08 -10.02
CA ALA A 58 4.05 -0.12 -8.93
C ALA A 58 4.22 -0.89 -7.62
N ILE A 59 5.17 -0.47 -6.81
CA ILE A 59 5.54 -1.14 -5.55
C ILE A 59 5.55 -0.11 -4.44
N TRP A 60 5.00 -0.48 -3.27
CA TRP A 60 5.13 0.32 -2.05
C TRP A 60 5.92 -0.46 -1.02
N LYS A 61 6.91 0.21 -0.44
CA LYS A 61 7.73 -0.33 0.64
C LYS A 61 7.41 0.42 1.93
N PHE A 62 7.32 -0.30 3.01
CA PHE A 62 7.00 0.28 4.31
C PHE A 62 7.53 -0.62 5.43
N PRO A 63 7.67 -0.10 6.66
CA PRO A 63 8.13 -0.91 7.79
C PRO A 63 7.16 -2.06 8.08
N ARG A 64 7.70 -3.15 8.56
CA ARG A 64 6.96 -4.38 8.87
C ARG A 64 5.77 -4.13 9.81
N HIS A 65 5.89 -3.21 10.74
CA HIS A 65 4.80 -2.91 11.67
C HIS A 65 3.55 -2.34 10.97
N GLY A 66 3.66 -1.83 9.75
CA GLY A 66 2.51 -1.41 8.95
C GLY A 66 1.53 -2.54 8.66
N ILE A 67 2.04 -3.74 8.40
CA ILE A 67 1.21 -4.95 8.24
C ILE A 67 0.55 -5.32 9.56
N PHE A 68 1.28 -5.23 10.66
CA PHE A 68 0.73 -5.55 11.98
C PHE A 68 -0.41 -4.61 12.34
N TRP A 69 -0.30 -3.32 12.02
CA TRP A 69 -1.38 -2.38 12.24
C TRP A 69 -2.59 -2.68 11.37
N PHE A 70 -2.37 -2.98 10.09
CA PHE A 70 -3.44 -3.33 9.17
C PHE A 70 -4.24 -4.53 9.66
N LYS A 71 -3.57 -5.56 10.15
CA LYS A 71 -4.20 -6.79 10.63
C LYS A 71 -4.66 -6.72 12.09
N GLY A 72 -4.24 -5.72 12.84
CA GLY A 72 -4.54 -5.63 14.26
C GLY A 72 -3.75 -6.63 15.10
N VAL A 73 -2.60 -7.08 14.62
CA VAL A 73 -1.72 -8.03 15.32
C VAL A 73 -0.44 -7.33 15.76
N GLY A 74 0.29 -7.91 16.69
CA GLY A 74 1.53 -7.36 17.22
C GLY A 74 2.37 -8.43 17.90
N LYS A 75 3.28 -8.00 18.77
CA LYS A 75 4.23 -8.90 19.43
C LYS A 75 3.58 -9.96 20.33
N GLY A 76 2.32 -9.79 20.66
CA GLY A 76 1.62 -10.69 21.59
C GLY A 76 2.01 -10.49 23.04
N TYR A 77 2.84 -9.51 23.34
CA TYR A 77 3.23 -9.14 24.70
C TYR A 77 3.54 -7.64 24.78
N THR A 78 3.51 -7.14 26.00
CA THR A 78 3.95 -5.78 26.31
C THR A 78 4.55 -5.76 27.72
N ILE A 79 5.19 -4.67 28.09
CA ILE A 79 5.80 -4.52 29.41
C ILE A 79 4.97 -3.51 30.20
N VAL A 80 4.46 -3.95 31.36
CA VAL A 80 3.67 -3.11 32.27
C VAL A 80 4.34 -3.17 33.63
N ASP A 81 4.72 -2.03 34.20
CA ASP A 81 5.38 -1.92 35.51
C ASP A 81 6.58 -2.87 35.63
N GLY A 82 7.37 -2.99 34.55
CA GLY A 82 8.53 -3.89 34.48
C GLY A 82 8.19 -5.36 34.28
N ARG A 83 6.90 -5.70 34.12
CA ARG A 83 6.46 -7.09 33.92
C ARG A 83 6.01 -7.30 32.47
N VAL A 84 6.36 -8.47 31.91
CA VAL A 84 5.91 -8.88 30.59
C VAL A 84 4.49 -9.42 30.69
N VAL A 85 3.56 -8.77 29.98
CA VAL A 85 2.17 -9.19 29.88
C VAL A 85 1.96 -9.81 28.50
N ARG A 86 1.52 -11.05 28.45
CA ARG A 86 1.39 -11.84 27.21
C ARG A 86 -0.06 -12.16 26.89
N ALA A 87 -0.31 -12.33 25.60
CA ALA A 87 -1.52 -12.97 25.13
C ALA A 87 -1.42 -14.48 25.41
N VAL A 88 -2.50 -15.07 25.91
CA VAL A 88 -2.58 -16.48 26.26
C VAL A 88 -3.67 -17.14 25.42
N MET A 89 -3.34 -18.28 24.78
CA MET A 89 -4.33 -19.08 24.08
C MET A 89 -4.98 -20.04 25.08
N ARG A 90 -6.32 -19.99 25.15
CA ARG A 90 -7.12 -20.97 25.89
C ARG A 90 -8.12 -21.57 24.92
N GLY A 91 -7.87 -22.81 24.51
CA GLY A 91 -8.63 -23.44 23.45
C GLY A 91 -8.34 -22.71 22.11
N SER A 92 -9.38 -22.29 21.43
CA SER A 92 -9.28 -21.49 20.18
C SER A 92 -9.35 -19.98 20.42
N THR A 93 -9.43 -19.55 21.68
CA THR A 93 -9.61 -18.13 22.03
C THR A 93 -8.31 -17.54 22.55
N LEU A 94 -7.95 -16.38 22.01
CA LEU A 94 -6.81 -15.61 22.45
C LEU A 94 -7.24 -14.64 23.55
N TYR A 95 -6.67 -14.78 24.74
CA TYR A 95 -6.91 -13.89 25.86
C TYR A 95 -5.72 -13.02 26.11
N PHE A 96 -5.95 -11.72 26.20
CA PHE A 96 -4.95 -10.78 26.69
C PHE A 96 -5.15 -10.57 28.18
N ILE A 97 -4.05 -10.52 28.92
CA ILE A 97 -4.09 -10.30 30.36
C ILE A 97 -4.61 -8.91 30.68
N ASP A 98 -4.35 -7.95 29.75
CA ASP A 98 -4.92 -6.61 29.85
C ASP A 98 -5.50 -6.20 28.51
N LYS A 99 -6.78 -5.83 28.48
CA LYS A 99 -7.50 -5.38 27.28
C LYS A 99 -6.90 -4.13 26.64
N ALA A 100 -6.15 -3.33 27.40
CA ALA A 100 -5.48 -2.14 26.88
C ALA A 100 -4.44 -2.48 25.79
N PHE A 101 -4.01 -3.73 25.71
CA PHE A 101 -3.01 -4.18 24.73
C PHE A 101 -3.61 -4.91 23.54
N VAL A 102 -4.94 -5.02 23.46
CA VAL A 102 -5.59 -5.55 22.26
C VAL A 102 -5.48 -4.51 21.17
N ARG A 103 -4.72 -4.84 20.13
CA ARG A 103 -4.53 -3.96 18.99
C ARG A 103 -5.72 -4.10 18.05
N GLN A 104 -6.36 -2.97 17.76
CA GLN A 104 -7.42 -2.92 16.77
C GLN A 104 -6.84 -2.84 15.34
N PRO A 105 -7.47 -3.50 14.36
CA PRO A 105 -7.06 -3.32 12.97
C PRO A 105 -7.22 -1.87 12.52
N HIS A 106 -6.23 -1.37 11.78
CA HIS A 106 -6.27 -0.07 11.15
C HIS A 106 -6.09 -0.25 9.64
N ASP A 107 -7.20 -0.26 8.92
CA ASP A 107 -7.17 -0.44 7.47
C ASP A 107 -6.75 0.87 6.80
N TRP A 108 -5.45 1.03 6.62
CA TRP A 108 -4.90 2.20 5.94
C TRP A 108 -4.65 1.97 4.45
N MET A 109 -4.95 0.78 3.94
CA MET A 109 -4.65 0.39 2.57
C MET A 109 -5.89 0.15 1.71
N ASN A 110 -6.84 -0.66 2.17
CA ASN A 110 -7.91 -1.17 1.30
C ASN A 110 -8.80 -0.07 0.73
N ALA A 111 -9.19 0.90 1.53
CA ALA A 111 -10.06 1.99 1.05
C ALA A 111 -9.38 2.80 -0.05
N VAL A 112 -8.07 3.04 0.08
CA VAL A 112 -7.30 3.78 -0.91
C VAL A 112 -7.20 2.98 -2.22
N PHE A 113 -6.79 1.72 -2.15
CA PHE A 113 -6.67 0.89 -3.34
C PHE A 113 -8.01 0.63 -4.00
N HIS A 114 -9.08 0.46 -3.22
CA HIS A 114 -10.42 0.29 -3.77
C HIS A 114 -10.83 1.50 -4.61
N GLN A 115 -10.43 2.68 -4.22
CA GLN A 115 -10.69 3.92 -4.95
C GLN A 115 -9.73 4.12 -6.13
N GLN A 116 -8.47 3.72 -6.00
CA GLN A 116 -7.44 4.03 -6.98
C GLN A 116 -7.26 2.97 -8.08
N VAL A 117 -7.61 1.71 -7.82
CA VAL A 117 -7.47 0.64 -8.82
C VAL A 117 -8.35 0.88 -10.05
N PRO A 118 -9.61 1.33 -9.96
CA PRO A 118 -10.38 1.66 -11.15
C PRO A 118 -9.73 2.75 -12.01
N LYS A 119 -9.10 3.73 -11.39
CA LYS A 119 -8.36 4.78 -12.12
C LYS A 119 -7.15 4.22 -12.84
N LEU A 120 -6.45 3.27 -12.21
CA LEU A 120 -5.36 2.55 -12.86
C LEU A 120 -5.86 1.75 -14.06
N ALA A 121 -7.00 1.10 -13.94
CA ALA A 121 -7.62 0.35 -15.04
C ALA A 121 -7.90 1.26 -16.23
N ASP A 122 -8.35 2.48 -16.01
CA ASP A 122 -8.58 3.46 -17.07
C ASP A 122 -7.28 3.86 -17.76
N ILE A 123 -6.22 4.11 -17.00
CA ILE A 123 -4.89 4.44 -17.54
C ILE A 123 -4.36 3.28 -18.39
N MET A 124 -4.46 2.06 -17.87
CA MET A 124 -4.00 0.86 -18.57
C MET A 124 -4.81 0.58 -19.82
N GLY A 125 -6.12 0.77 -19.77
CA GLY A 125 -7.00 0.60 -20.92
C GLY A 125 -6.64 1.54 -22.05
N GLU A 126 -6.41 2.81 -21.74
CA GLU A 126 -5.98 3.81 -22.73
C GLU A 126 -4.63 3.47 -23.33
N TYR A 127 -3.68 3.05 -22.50
CA TYR A 127 -2.35 2.64 -22.94
C TYR A 127 -2.41 1.47 -23.93
N TRP A 128 -3.17 0.43 -23.61
CA TRP A 128 -3.28 -0.74 -24.48
C TRP A 128 -4.03 -0.43 -25.77
N ALA A 129 -5.06 0.40 -25.71
CA ALA A 129 -5.77 0.85 -26.90
C ALA A 129 -4.84 1.60 -27.85
N ASP A 130 -4.03 2.51 -27.33
CA ASP A 130 -3.07 3.27 -28.13
C ASP A 130 -2.00 2.35 -28.73
N ARG A 131 -1.53 1.35 -28.00
CA ARG A 131 -0.57 0.37 -28.53
C ARG A 131 -1.16 -0.45 -29.66
N LEU A 132 -2.40 -0.88 -29.54
CA LEU A 132 -3.07 -1.63 -30.60
C LEU A 132 -3.20 -0.80 -31.87
N VAL A 133 -3.56 0.46 -31.74
CA VAL A 133 -3.64 1.38 -32.88
C VAL A 133 -2.27 1.59 -33.50
N ALA A 134 -1.23 1.76 -32.68
CA ALA A 134 0.16 1.92 -33.16
C ALA A 134 0.65 0.68 -33.91
N GLN A 135 0.12 -0.51 -33.61
CA GLN A 135 0.42 -1.76 -34.31
C GLN A 135 -0.45 -1.99 -35.54
N GLY A 136 -1.32 -1.04 -35.90
CA GLY A 136 -2.20 -1.16 -37.07
C GLY A 136 -3.47 -1.96 -36.81
N ILE A 137 -3.81 -2.23 -35.57
CA ILE A 137 -5.06 -2.93 -35.20
C ILE A 137 -6.13 -1.89 -34.95
N PRO A 138 -7.27 -1.93 -35.68
CA PRO A 138 -8.34 -0.96 -35.45
C PRO A 138 -8.98 -1.14 -34.06
N LYS A 139 -9.41 -0.03 -33.50
CA LYS A 139 -10.13 -0.04 -32.23
C LYS A 139 -11.50 -0.69 -32.36
#